data_229fdbc52729cbe4b37b5b20f872cba9
#
_entry.id   229fdbc52729cbe4b37b5b20f872cba9
#
_cell.length_a   1.000
_cell.length_b   1.000
_cell.length_c   1.000
_cell.angle_alpha   90.00
_cell.angle_beta   90.00
_cell.angle_gamma   90.00
#
_symmetry.space_group_name_H-M   'P 1'
#
loop_
_entity.id
_entity.type
_entity.pdbx_description
1 polymer ?
#
loop_
_entity_poly.entity_id
_entity_poly.type
_entity_poly.pdbx_seq_one_letter_code
_entity_poly.pdbx_strand_id
1 'polypeptide(L)'
;MVLLLKRVNSLIQRIARMPNLVWFRNDLRINDNPALSAAVGNALESVIGLFLICPKTWLKHNWGSPRVQFLMKNVKEHSRQLNLLNIPLLIKEVDTFESVPDLMARLVSEHNCSHVYAGCEFGVDEINRDKKVKESLLKSGIKFDVVDDQTIIPVEKITNKQGNGYLNFTYYRKQWDLIFPTLYTGIPSPIPTLPKIDISSDHVPLEIDGFKNVDFIDRWLPGESEAIQRRDRFLDSSVDNYHTERDFPILDSTSTLSPWLAVGAISPLTCLLPLIENMGSDPTIWPIGAQTWQGELVWRDFYRQLMWNNPCVSKNKPLRQWTSKISWRNDLNGLDAWREGKTGVQIVDAAMKQLLNTGWMHNRLRMITAMFLTKNLLIDWRLGEQFFAEKLVDYDFPSNNGGWQWAASTGADSAPYFRVFNPLLQAKRFDSNNRFCKMWNQGEKIYKPIVDLSTSRLRAISAFKEAQLTAKPNFNKGK
;
A
#
# COMPACT_ATOMS: atom_id res chain seq x y z
N MET A 1 -8.04 -56.38 14.39
CA MET A 1 -8.28 -55.12 15.16
C MET A 1 -7.00 -54.37 15.48
N VAL A 2 -5.96 -54.98 16.08
CA VAL A 2 -4.68 -54.32 16.44
C VAL A 2 -3.89 -53.78 15.23
N LEU A 3 -3.86 -54.51 14.11
CA LEU A 3 -3.19 -54.07 12.85
C LEU A 3 -3.93 -52.92 12.17
N LEU A 4 -5.25 -52.87 12.26
CA LEU A 4 -6.08 -51.79 11.74
C LEU A 4 -5.87 -50.49 12.57
N LEU A 5 -5.85 -50.60 13.90
CA LEU A 5 -5.53 -49.51 14.81
C LEU A 5 -4.11 -48.97 14.63
N LYS A 6 -3.11 -49.83 14.40
CA LYS A 6 -1.74 -49.41 14.08
C LYS A 6 -1.66 -48.68 12.71
N ARG A 7 -2.41 -49.15 11.70
CA ARG A 7 -2.49 -48.44 10.39
C ARG A 7 -3.23 -47.11 10.48
N VAL A 8 -4.32 -47.08 11.23
CA VAL A 8 -5.08 -45.84 11.47
C VAL A 8 -4.22 -44.82 12.26
N ASN A 9 -3.54 -45.26 13.33
CA ASN A 9 -2.63 -44.40 14.09
C ASN A 9 -1.43 -43.94 13.25
N SER A 10 -0.86 -44.81 12.40
CA SER A 10 0.21 -44.43 11.47
C SER A 10 -0.29 -43.44 10.41
N LEU A 11 -1.54 -43.61 9.94
CA LEU A 11 -2.16 -42.65 8.99
C LEU A 11 -2.47 -41.32 9.67
N ILE A 12 -2.99 -41.33 10.90
CA ILE A 12 -3.20 -40.10 11.70
C ILE A 12 -1.89 -39.43 12.02
N GLN A 13 -0.82 -40.15 12.37
CA GLN A 13 0.52 -39.59 12.57
C GLN A 13 1.16 -39.08 11.27
N ARG A 14 0.82 -39.62 10.12
CA ARG A 14 1.26 -39.15 8.81
C ARG A 14 0.51 -37.87 8.39
N ILE A 15 -0.78 -37.82 8.64
CA ILE A 15 -1.62 -36.63 8.40
C ILE A 15 -1.22 -35.50 9.36
N ALA A 16 -0.91 -35.80 10.62
CA ALA A 16 -0.40 -34.84 11.62
C ALA A 16 1.03 -34.34 11.36
N ARG A 17 1.67 -34.71 10.25
CA ARG A 17 3.03 -34.28 9.85
C ARG A 17 3.08 -33.58 8.51
N MET A 18 1.94 -33.32 7.85
CA MET A 18 1.91 -32.61 6.59
C MET A 18 1.98 -31.11 6.90
N PRO A 19 3.00 -30.38 6.39
CA PRO A 19 3.14 -28.97 6.69
C PRO A 19 2.02 -28.15 6.05
N ASN A 20 1.70 -27.01 6.68
CA ASN A 20 0.93 -25.97 6.04
C ASN A 20 1.87 -25.03 5.28
N LEU A 21 1.41 -24.41 4.20
CA LEU A 21 2.17 -23.46 3.43
C LEU A 21 1.60 -22.05 3.61
N VAL A 22 2.45 -21.10 3.99
CA VAL A 22 2.11 -19.68 4.05
C VAL A 22 2.76 -18.96 2.88
N TRP A 23 1.94 -18.44 1.99
CA TRP A 23 2.40 -17.65 0.87
C TRP A 23 2.45 -16.17 1.25
N PHE A 24 3.62 -15.71 1.70
CA PHE A 24 3.89 -14.31 2.03
C PHE A 24 3.90 -13.42 0.80
N ARG A 25 3.41 -12.18 0.97
CA ARG A 25 3.28 -11.17 -0.10
C ARG A 25 3.70 -9.78 0.42
N ASN A 26 2.72 -8.91 0.75
CA ASN A 26 2.92 -7.63 1.42
C ASN A 26 2.55 -7.74 2.93
N ASP A 27 3.02 -8.79 3.57
CA ASP A 27 2.74 -9.18 4.96
C ASP A 27 3.99 -9.76 5.65
N LEU A 28 5.16 -9.12 5.38
CA LEU A 28 6.49 -9.61 5.79
C LEU A 28 6.78 -9.34 7.27
N ARG A 29 5.98 -9.95 8.15
CA ARG A 29 6.08 -9.85 9.61
C ARG A 29 5.70 -11.18 10.27
N ILE A 30 6.15 -11.34 11.52
CA ILE A 30 5.78 -12.48 12.36
C ILE A 30 4.56 -12.15 13.23
N ASN A 31 4.59 -11.00 13.89
CA ASN A 31 3.53 -10.60 14.80
C ASN A 31 2.33 -10.04 14.03
N ASP A 32 1.14 -10.31 14.57
CA ASP A 32 -0.12 -9.87 13.96
C ASP A 32 -0.20 -10.22 12.46
N ASN A 33 0.17 -11.47 12.12
CA ASN A 33 0.02 -12.02 10.78
C ASN A 33 -1.06 -13.12 10.78
N PRO A 34 -2.30 -12.81 10.36
CA PRO A 34 -3.40 -13.76 10.41
C PRO A 34 -3.19 -15.01 9.55
N ALA A 35 -2.53 -14.90 8.40
CA ALA A 35 -2.22 -16.04 7.54
C ALA A 35 -1.24 -17.01 8.23
N LEU A 36 -0.17 -16.47 8.83
CA LEU A 36 0.79 -17.25 9.58
C LEU A 36 0.15 -17.86 10.84
N SER A 37 -0.63 -17.09 11.59
CA SER A 37 -1.34 -17.57 12.78
C SER A 37 -2.30 -18.71 12.45
N ALA A 38 -3.06 -18.60 11.35
CA ALA A 38 -3.96 -19.66 10.88
C ALA A 38 -3.18 -20.91 10.44
N ALA A 39 -2.04 -20.75 9.79
CA ALA A 39 -1.20 -21.87 9.36
C ALA A 39 -0.54 -22.61 10.54
N VAL A 40 -0.16 -21.89 11.59
CA VAL A 40 0.41 -22.48 12.81
C VAL A 40 -0.67 -23.29 13.57
N GLY A 41 -1.92 -22.85 13.51
CA GLY A 41 -3.06 -23.54 14.10
C GLY A 41 -2.87 -23.87 15.58
N ASN A 42 -3.19 -25.11 15.97
CA ASN A 42 -3.05 -25.58 17.35
C ASN A 42 -1.64 -26.14 17.66
N ALA A 43 -0.58 -25.50 17.17
CA ALA A 43 0.83 -25.70 17.54
C ALA A 43 1.47 -27.08 17.25
N LEU A 44 0.81 -27.99 16.57
CA LEU A 44 1.32 -29.30 16.22
C LEU A 44 1.74 -29.46 14.76
N GLU A 45 1.44 -28.50 13.93
CA GLU A 45 1.69 -28.55 12.48
C GLU A 45 2.97 -27.80 12.12
N SER A 46 3.77 -28.38 11.24
CA SER A 46 4.92 -27.71 10.64
C SER A 46 4.44 -26.71 9.60
N VAL A 47 5.15 -25.61 9.45
CA VAL A 47 4.83 -24.56 8.48
C VAL A 47 6.02 -24.35 7.55
N ILE A 48 5.72 -24.15 6.26
CA ILE A 48 6.66 -23.73 5.23
C ILE A 48 6.23 -22.34 4.76
N GLY A 49 7.13 -21.37 4.78
CA GLY A 49 6.93 -20.09 4.14
C GLY A 49 7.23 -20.17 2.64
N LEU A 50 6.51 -19.41 1.84
CA LEU A 50 6.77 -19.22 0.41
C LEU A 50 6.74 -17.72 0.08
N PHE A 51 7.72 -17.25 -0.67
CA PHE A 51 7.68 -15.94 -1.30
C PHE A 51 7.90 -16.08 -2.81
N LEU A 52 7.06 -15.42 -3.62
CA LEU A 52 7.15 -15.47 -5.07
C LEU A 52 7.69 -14.16 -5.64
N ILE A 53 8.71 -14.27 -6.46
CA ILE A 53 9.29 -13.18 -7.24
C ILE A 53 8.66 -13.23 -8.62
N CYS A 54 8.00 -12.14 -9.07
CA CYS A 54 7.30 -12.07 -10.35
C CYS A 54 7.75 -10.84 -11.16
N PRO A 55 8.98 -10.79 -11.69
CA PRO A 55 9.60 -9.58 -12.21
C PRO A 55 8.82 -8.94 -13.36
N LYS A 56 8.34 -9.73 -14.32
CA LYS A 56 7.59 -9.20 -15.47
C LYS A 56 6.24 -8.62 -15.06
N THR A 57 5.57 -9.23 -14.07
CA THR A 57 4.32 -8.65 -13.53
C THR A 57 4.61 -7.37 -12.77
N TRP A 58 5.66 -7.32 -11.95
CA TRP A 58 6.04 -6.11 -11.21
C TRP A 58 6.35 -4.94 -12.15
N LEU A 59 7.10 -5.20 -13.24
CA LEU A 59 7.36 -4.20 -14.28
C LEU A 59 6.07 -3.72 -14.97
N LYS A 60 5.17 -4.66 -15.32
CA LYS A 60 3.85 -4.33 -15.89
C LYS A 60 3.00 -3.47 -14.95
N HIS A 61 3.13 -3.67 -13.64
CA HIS A 61 2.46 -2.88 -12.61
C HIS A 61 3.23 -1.60 -12.24
N ASN A 62 4.25 -1.22 -13.02
CA ASN A 62 5.09 -0.04 -12.82
C ASN A 62 5.82 0.00 -11.48
N TRP A 63 6.08 -1.15 -10.85
CA TRP A 63 6.89 -1.16 -9.64
C TRP A 63 8.30 -0.66 -9.94
N GLY A 64 8.77 0.26 -9.12
CA GLY A 64 10.11 0.82 -9.26
C GLY A 64 11.17 0.09 -8.45
N SER A 65 12.42 0.31 -8.84
CA SER A 65 13.60 -0.25 -8.14
C SER A 65 13.61 0.06 -6.63
N PRO A 66 13.24 1.28 -6.15
CA PRO A 66 13.23 1.55 -4.71
C PRO A 66 12.33 0.60 -3.92
N ARG A 67 11.10 0.39 -4.43
CA ARG A 67 10.15 -0.54 -3.81
C ARG A 67 10.67 -1.97 -3.81
N VAL A 68 11.15 -2.46 -4.97
CA VAL A 68 11.60 -3.85 -5.11
C VAL A 68 12.82 -4.13 -4.23
N GLN A 69 13.78 -3.23 -4.20
CA GLN A 69 14.95 -3.40 -3.33
C GLN A 69 14.59 -3.39 -1.84
N PHE A 70 13.71 -2.47 -1.42
CA PHE A 70 13.24 -2.46 -0.04
C PHE A 70 12.45 -3.73 0.30
N LEU A 71 11.60 -4.20 -0.61
CA LEU A 71 10.87 -5.46 -0.48
C LEU A 71 11.83 -6.64 -0.28
N MET A 72 12.85 -6.79 -1.14
CA MET A 72 13.78 -7.92 -1.05
C MET A 72 14.67 -7.88 0.20
N LYS A 73 15.06 -6.67 0.68
CA LYS A 73 15.69 -6.51 1.98
C LYS A 73 14.79 -6.99 3.13
N ASN A 74 13.48 -6.68 3.07
CA ASN A 74 12.51 -7.14 4.06
C ASN A 74 12.26 -8.65 3.96
N VAL A 75 12.20 -9.24 2.77
CA VAL A 75 12.12 -10.70 2.57
C VAL A 75 13.32 -11.39 3.21
N LYS A 76 14.53 -10.86 3.05
CA LYS A 76 15.74 -11.41 3.67
C LYS A 76 15.66 -11.37 5.20
N GLU A 77 15.25 -10.24 5.77
CA GLU A 77 15.12 -10.11 7.22
C GLU A 77 13.98 -11.00 7.75
N HIS A 78 12.86 -11.07 7.03
CA HIS A 78 11.74 -11.96 7.36
C HIS A 78 12.14 -13.44 7.33
N SER A 79 12.92 -13.86 6.32
CA SER A 79 13.49 -15.22 6.27
C SER A 79 14.33 -15.53 7.50
N ARG A 80 15.15 -14.57 7.95
CA ARG A 80 15.97 -14.72 9.17
C ARG A 80 15.07 -14.91 10.41
N GLN A 81 13.99 -14.14 10.53
CA GLN A 81 13.04 -14.22 11.66
C GLN A 81 12.27 -15.53 11.64
N LEU A 82 11.79 -15.97 10.48
CA LEU A 82 11.09 -17.27 10.32
C LEU A 82 11.98 -18.45 10.71
N ASN A 83 13.27 -18.39 10.34
CA ASN A 83 14.23 -19.44 10.70
C ASN A 83 14.41 -19.59 12.22
N LEU A 84 14.30 -18.51 13.01
CA LEU A 84 14.32 -18.58 14.49
C LEU A 84 13.11 -19.34 15.04
N LEU A 85 12.02 -19.43 14.29
CA LEU A 85 10.81 -20.19 14.62
C LEU A 85 10.78 -21.57 13.98
N ASN A 86 11.87 -22.02 13.34
CA ASN A 86 11.96 -23.26 12.56
C ASN A 86 11.00 -23.30 11.36
N ILE A 87 10.68 -22.16 10.76
CA ILE A 87 9.86 -22.05 9.56
C ILE A 87 10.80 -21.75 8.38
N PRO A 88 11.09 -22.71 7.49
CA PRO A 88 11.88 -22.47 6.30
C PRO A 88 11.11 -21.58 5.31
N LEU A 89 11.80 -20.65 4.63
CA LEU A 89 11.23 -19.81 3.59
C LEU A 89 11.72 -20.24 2.22
N LEU A 90 10.81 -20.71 1.39
CA LEU A 90 11.08 -21.01 -0.02
C LEU A 90 10.96 -19.71 -0.84
N ILE A 91 11.91 -19.45 -1.72
CA ILE A 91 11.91 -18.33 -2.67
C ILE A 91 11.82 -18.93 -4.07
N LYS A 92 10.76 -18.60 -4.80
CA LYS A 92 10.59 -19.08 -6.17
C LYS A 92 10.33 -17.90 -7.10
N GLU A 93 10.91 -17.98 -8.28
CA GLU A 93 10.70 -16.99 -9.32
C GLU A 93 9.79 -17.54 -10.42
N VAL A 94 8.86 -16.71 -10.87
CA VAL A 94 8.02 -16.93 -12.04
C VAL A 94 7.90 -15.63 -12.82
N ASP A 95 7.83 -15.72 -14.12
CA ASP A 95 7.74 -14.56 -15.00
C ASP A 95 6.51 -13.68 -14.67
N THR A 96 5.35 -14.31 -14.61
CA THR A 96 4.06 -13.62 -14.48
C THR A 96 3.11 -14.36 -13.55
N PHE A 97 2.04 -13.68 -13.15
CA PHE A 97 0.97 -14.26 -12.31
C PHE A 97 0.25 -15.45 -12.94
N GLU A 98 0.27 -15.56 -14.27
CA GLU A 98 -0.33 -16.68 -14.99
C GLU A 98 0.33 -18.02 -14.67
N SER A 99 1.61 -18.04 -14.36
CA SER A 99 2.37 -19.25 -14.02
C SER A 99 2.27 -19.67 -12.57
N VAL A 100 1.71 -18.80 -11.70
CA VAL A 100 1.63 -19.05 -10.24
C VAL A 100 0.76 -20.27 -9.89
N PRO A 101 -0.41 -20.52 -10.52
CA PRO A 101 -1.23 -21.69 -10.18
C PRO A 101 -0.52 -23.03 -10.37
N ASP A 102 0.24 -23.19 -11.44
CA ASP A 102 0.97 -24.42 -11.76
C ASP A 102 2.17 -24.60 -10.82
N LEU A 103 2.90 -23.52 -10.53
CA LEU A 103 3.98 -23.54 -9.55
C LEU A 103 3.44 -23.94 -8.16
N MET A 104 2.33 -23.33 -7.73
CA MET A 104 1.74 -23.59 -6.43
C MET A 104 1.32 -25.07 -6.31
N ALA A 105 0.68 -25.65 -7.34
CA ALA A 105 0.28 -27.05 -7.34
C ALA A 105 1.51 -28.00 -7.25
N ARG A 106 2.61 -27.67 -7.93
CA ARG A 106 3.87 -28.43 -7.81
C ARG A 106 4.43 -28.37 -6.40
N LEU A 107 4.61 -27.17 -5.83
CA LEU A 107 5.20 -26.99 -4.50
C LEU A 107 4.40 -27.71 -3.41
N VAL A 108 3.08 -27.61 -3.47
CA VAL A 108 2.19 -28.30 -2.52
C VAL A 108 2.36 -29.82 -2.62
N SER A 109 2.50 -30.35 -3.84
CA SER A 109 2.73 -31.80 -4.07
C SER A 109 4.13 -32.22 -3.63
N GLU A 110 5.19 -31.48 -3.99
CA GLU A 110 6.59 -31.78 -3.64
C GLU A 110 6.82 -31.83 -2.12
N HIS A 111 6.19 -30.90 -1.40
CA HIS A 111 6.34 -30.78 0.04
C HIS A 111 5.21 -31.45 0.84
N ASN A 112 4.27 -32.14 0.18
CA ASN A 112 3.11 -32.78 0.80
C ASN A 112 2.33 -31.84 1.72
N CYS A 113 2.09 -30.60 1.29
CA CYS A 113 1.37 -29.63 2.10
C CYS A 113 -0.11 -29.99 2.22
N SER A 114 -0.69 -29.76 3.40
CA SER A 114 -2.10 -30.03 3.69
C SER A 114 -3.02 -28.85 3.35
N HIS A 115 -2.52 -27.62 3.46
CA HIS A 115 -3.29 -26.40 3.32
C HIS A 115 -2.38 -25.22 2.90
N VAL A 116 -2.93 -24.26 2.18
CA VAL A 116 -2.24 -23.03 1.79
C VAL A 116 -2.97 -21.82 2.38
N TYR A 117 -2.21 -20.90 2.99
CA TYR A 117 -2.72 -19.65 3.56
C TYR A 117 -2.00 -18.46 2.91
N ALA A 118 -2.71 -17.33 2.73
CA ALA A 118 -2.11 -16.09 2.27
C ALA A 118 -2.90 -14.87 2.76
N GLY A 119 -2.24 -13.72 2.88
CA GLY A 119 -2.89 -12.43 3.06
C GLY A 119 -3.62 -11.98 1.78
N CYS A 120 -4.73 -11.24 1.88
CA CYS A 120 -5.47 -10.77 0.72
C CYS A 120 -4.74 -9.63 0.00
N GLU A 121 -5.03 -9.48 -1.29
CA GLU A 121 -4.64 -8.34 -2.11
C GLU A 121 -5.85 -7.84 -2.90
N PHE A 122 -5.90 -6.53 -3.18
CA PHE A 122 -7.12 -5.86 -3.66
C PHE A 122 -7.12 -5.52 -5.15
N GLY A 123 -6.01 -5.70 -5.85
CA GLY A 123 -5.91 -5.48 -7.29
C GLY A 123 -6.62 -6.59 -8.09
N VAL A 124 -7.16 -6.23 -9.24
CA VAL A 124 -7.90 -7.20 -10.10
C VAL A 124 -7.01 -8.35 -10.57
N ASP A 125 -5.75 -8.07 -10.90
CA ASP A 125 -4.82 -9.10 -11.37
C ASP A 125 -4.46 -10.05 -10.22
N GLU A 126 -4.31 -9.55 -8.99
CA GLU A 126 -4.07 -10.32 -7.76
C GLU A 126 -5.28 -11.20 -7.41
N ILE A 127 -6.49 -10.65 -7.45
CA ILE A 127 -7.73 -11.40 -7.18
C ILE A 127 -7.90 -12.51 -8.22
N ASN A 128 -7.66 -12.24 -9.51
CA ASN A 128 -7.77 -13.24 -10.57
C ASN A 128 -6.72 -14.35 -10.43
N ARG A 129 -5.48 -14.00 -10.04
CA ARG A 129 -4.42 -14.96 -9.74
C ARG A 129 -4.85 -15.89 -8.60
N ASP A 130 -5.35 -15.33 -7.49
CA ASP A 130 -5.76 -16.09 -6.32
C ASP A 130 -6.93 -17.02 -6.62
N LYS A 131 -7.89 -16.58 -7.43
CA LYS A 131 -8.97 -17.43 -7.90
C LYS A 131 -8.44 -18.62 -8.69
N LYS A 132 -7.51 -18.42 -9.62
CA LYS A 132 -6.90 -19.50 -10.40
C LYS A 132 -6.08 -20.46 -9.54
N VAL A 133 -5.34 -19.94 -8.53
CA VAL A 133 -4.62 -20.77 -7.55
C VAL A 133 -5.61 -21.64 -6.77
N LYS A 134 -6.70 -21.07 -6.28
CA LYS A 134 -7.75 -21.81 -5.57
C LYS A 134 -8.34 -22.94 -6.42
N GLU A 135 -8.66 -22.64 -7.69
CA GLU A 135 -9.20 -23.61 -8.63
C GLU A 135 -8.19 -24.74 -8.93
N SER A 136 -6.89 -24.42 -9.04
CA SER A 136 -5.82 -25.39 -9.28
C SER A 136 -5.63 -26.33 -8.08
N LEU A 137 -5.51 -25.79 -6.88
CA LEU A 137 -5.30 -26.56 -5.65
C LEU A 137 -6.50 -27.43 -5.28
N LEU A 138 -7.71 -26.96 -5.55
CA LEU A 138 -8.93 -27.73 -5.29
C LEU A 138 -8.96 -29.05 -6.07
N LYS A 139 -8.38 -29.11 -7.28
CA LYS A 139 -8.26 -30.35 -8.07
C LYS A 139 -7.45 -31.44 -7.37
N SER A 140 -6.51 -31.03 -6.52
CA SER A 140 -5.68 -31.93 -5.69
C SER A 140 -6.23 -32.10 -4.27
N GLY A 141 -7.43 -31.59 -3.98
CA GLY A 141 -8.05 -31.69 -2.65
C GLY A 141 -7.43 -30.77 -1.59
N ILE A 142 -6.58 -29.82 -2.00
CA ILE A 142 -5.89 -28.88 -1.10
C ILE A 142 -6.73 -27.60 -0.96
N LYS A 143 -6.91 -27.13 0.27
CA LYS A 143 -7.59 -25.87 0.56
C LYS A 143 -6.64 -24.70 0.38
N PHE A 144 -7.18 -23.57 -0.06
CA PHE A 144 -6.49 -22.28 -0.11
C PHE A 144 -7.36 -21.23 0.56
N ASP A 145 -6.89 -20.71 1.68
CA ASP A 145 -7.55 -19.67 2.45
C ASP A 145 -6.80 -18.35 2.32
N VAL A 146 -7.54 -17.31 1.96
CA VAL A 146 -7.06 -15.93 1.86
C VAL A 146 -7.71 -15.14 2.99
N VAL A 147 -6.89 -14.49 3.82
CA VAL A 147 -7.34 -13.73 5.00
C VAL A 147 -7.03 -12.24 4.82
N ASP A 148 -7.92 -11.37 5.30
CA ASP A 148 -7.66 -9.93 5.29
C ASP A 148 -6.70 -9.58 6.44
N ASP A 149 -5.51 -9.09 6.07
CA ASP A 149 -4.45 -8.66 6.98
C ASP A 149 -3.96 -7.25 6.65
N GLN A 150 -4.48 -6.66 5.58
CA GLN A 150 -4.05 -5.35 5.08
C GLN A 150 -4.91 -4.20 5.58
N THR A 151 -6.05 -4.48 6.19
CA THR A 151 -6.93 -3.48 6.79
C THR A 151 -7.11 -3.77 8.28
N ILE A 152 -7.38 -2.73 9.06
CA ILE A 152 -7.70 -2.89 10.49
C ILE A 152 -9.09 -3.49 10.63
N ILE A 153 -10.04 -3.02 9.84
CA ILE A 153 -11.38 -3.59 9.75
C ILE A 153 -11.52 -4.21 8.36
N PRO A 154 -11.88 -5.49 8.25
CA PRO A 154 -12.08 -6.15 6.96
C PRO A 154 -13.02 -5.33 6.06
N VAL A 155 -12.63 -5.18 4.79
CA VAL A 155 -13.30 -4.28 3.82
C VAL A 155 -14.81 -4.55 3.67
N GLU A 156 -15.24 -5.79 3.91
CA GLU A 156 -16.64 -6.22 3.81
C GLU A 156 -17.49 -5.78 5.02
N LYS A 157 -16.85 -5.41 6.14
CA LYS A 157 -17.55 -5.04 7.39
C LYS A 157 -18.02 -3.59 7.39
N ILE A 158 -17.42 -2.73 6.55
CA ILE A 158 -17.79 -1.30 6.50
C ILE A 158 -18.62 -1.03 5.24
N THR A 159 -19.92 -1.10 5.40
CA THR A 159 -20.89 -0.82 4.32
C THR A 159 -21.92 0.22 4.75
N ASN A 160 -22.49 0.91 3.78
CA ASN A 160 -23.63 1.80 4.01
C ASN A 160 -24.93 0.99 4.19
N LYS A 161 -26.04 1.66 4.48
CA LYS A 161 -27.36 1.02 4.73
C LYS A 161 -27.87 0.19 3.53
N GLN A 162 -27.33 0.40 2.33
CA GLN A 162 -27.68 -0.37 1.13
C GLN A 162 -26.70 -1.52 0.85
N GLY A 163 -25.74 -1.79 1.75
CA GLY A 163 -24.71 -2.81 1.57
C GLY A 163 -23.56 -2.42 0.64
N ASN A 164 -23.49 -1.16 0.19
CA ASN A 164 -22.41 -0.68 -0.67
C ASN A 164 -21.28 -0.05 0.13
N GLY A 165 -20.07 -0.03 -0.43
CA GLY A 165 -18.94 0.72 0.13
C GLY A 165 -19.17 2.24 0.09
N TYR A 166 -18.44 2.93 0.94
CA TYR A 166 -18.48 4.40 1.00
C TYR A 166 -17.62 5.04 -0.08
N LEU A 167 -18.11 6.15 -0.64
CA LEU A 167 -17.36 7.01 -1.58
C LEU A 167 -16.89 8.33 -0.94
N ASN A 168 -17.26 8.56 0.31
CA ASN A 168 -16.88 9.75 1.09
C ASN A 168 -16.20 9.32 2.38
N PHE A 169 -15.01 9.84 2.63
CA PHE A 169 -14.19 9.47 3.78
C PHE A 169 -14.84 9.82 5.12
N THR A 170 -15.50 10.97 5.23
CA THR A 170 -16.12 11.40 6.50
C THR A 170 -17.16 10.39 6.98
N TYR A 171 -17.98 9.87 6.08
CA TYR A 171 -18.99 8.85 6.44
C TYR A 171 -18.35 7.48 6.68
N TYR A 172 -17.33 7.12 5.90
CA TYR A 172 -16.53 5.92 6.13
C TYR A 172 -15.88 5.94 7.52
N ARG A 173 -15.20 7.04 7.86
CA ARG A 173 -14.53 7.23 9.15
C ARG A 173 -15.50 7.10 10.32
N LYS A 174 -16.68 7.74 10.25
CA LYS A 174 -17.69 7.61 11.31
C LYS A 174 -18.13 6.16 11.54
N GLN A 175 -18.33 5.41 10.47
CA GLN A 175 -18.68 3.99 10.57
C GLN A 175 -17.53 3.16 11.09
N TRP A 176 -16.30 3.45 10.66
CA TRP A 176 -15.09 2.80 11.12
C TRP A 176 -14.90 2.97 12.63
N ASP A 177 -15.00 4.21 13.13
CA ASP A 177 -14.86 4.54 14.56
C ASP A 177 -15.90 3.84 15.44
N LEU A 178 -17.13 3.62 14.91
CA LEU A 178 -18.18 2.87 15.60
C LEU A 178 -17.92 1.36 15.65
N ILE A 179 -17.40 0.78 14.57
CA ILE A 179 -17.22 -0.66 14.44
C ILE A 179 -15.94 -1.13 15.13
N PHE A 180 -14.86 -0.36 15.08
CA PHE A 180 -13.55 -0.76 15.55
C PHE A 180 -13.56 -1.29 17.00
N PRO A 181 -14.13 -0.59 18.00
CA PRO A 181 -14.17 -1.08 19.38
C PRO A 181 -14.89 -2.42 19.55
N THR A 182 -15.84 -2.73 18.66
CA THR A 182 -16.63 -3.97 18.73
C THR A 182 -15.93 -5.16 18.09
N LEU A 183 -14.98 -4.92 17.19
CA LEU A 183 -14.22 -5.96 16.48
C LEU A 183 -12.86 -6.24 17.12
N TYR A 184 -12.34 -5.31 17.91
CA TYR A 184 -11.05 -5.50 18.56
C TYR A 184 -11.14 -6.57 19.64
N THR A 185 -10.45 -7.69 19.43
CA THR A 185 -10.51 -8.89 20.31
C THR A 185 -9.30 -9.06 21.20
N GLY A 186 -8.37 -8.12 21.20
CA GLY A 186 -7.15 -8.17 22.00
C GLY A 186 -5.87 -8.20 21.17
N ILE A 187 -4.75 -8.34 21.85
CA ILE A 187 -3.42 -8.41 21.26
C ILE A 187 -3.22 -9.79 20.63
N PRO A 188 -2.74 -9.88 19.39
CA PRO A 188 -2.44 -11.16 18.76
C PRO A 188 -1.41 -11.98 19.55
N SER A 189 -1.65 -13.28 19.67
CA SER A 189 -0.72 -14.19 20.36
C SER A 189 0.58 -14.31 19.58
N PRO A 190 1.75 -14.33 20.26
CA PRO A 190 3.02 -14.60 19.61
C PRO A 190 3.06 -15.96 18.91
N ILE A 191 3.72 -16.02 17.76
CA ILE A 191 3.94 -17.28 17.06
C ILE A 191 4.98 -18.11 17.83
N PRO A 192 4.67 -19.34 18.22
CA PRO A 192 5.61 -20.20 18.94
C PRO A 192 6.69 -20.76 18.01
N THR A 193 7.81 -21.19 18.59
CA THR A 193 8.80 -21.98 17.87
C THR A 193 8.22 -23.35 17.50
N LEU A 194 8.24 -23.69 16.22
CA LEU A 194 7.66 -24.91 15.68
C LEU A 194 8.65 -26.08 15.70
N PRO A 195 8.18 -27.32 15.54
CA PRO A 195 9.05 -28.46 15.29
C PRO A 195 9.87 -28.26 14.02
N LYS A 196 11.15 -28.67 14.06
CA LYS A 196 12.00 -28.63 12.87
C LYS A 196 11.53 -29.62 11.81
N ILE A 197 11.61 -29.20 10.56
CA ILE A 197 11.41 -30.04 9.37
C ILE A 197 12.71 -30.11 8.56
N ASP A 198 12.86 -31.17 7.77
CA ASP A 198 14.05 -31.38 6.94
C ASP A 198 13.92 -30.62 5.60
N ILE A 199 13.74 -29.31 5.71
CA ILE A 199 13.67 -28.36 4.60
C ILE A 199 14.48 -27.14 5.03
N SER A 200 15.38 -26.68 4.18
CA SER A 200 16.15 -25.44 4.41
C SER A 200 15.53 -24.26 3.66
N SER A 201 15.69 -23.07 4.21
CA SER A 201 15.34 -21.83 3.50
C SER A 201 16.16 -21.64 2.24
N ASP A 202 15.52 -21.16 1.18
CA ASP A 202 16.24 -20.74 -0.02
C ASP A 202 17.03 -19.44 0.23
N HIS A 203 18.05 -19.22 -0.58
CA HIS A 203 18.75 -17.93 -0.60
C HIS A 203 17.83 -16.83 -1.16
N VAL A 204 17.80 -15.67 -0.50
CA VAL A 204 17.03 -14.51 -0.94
C VAL A 204 17.89 -13.66 -1.87
N PRO A 205 17.57 -13.55 -3.18
CA PRO A 205 18.29 -12.68 -4.10
C PRO A 205 17.99 -11.21 -3.76
N LEU A 206 19.01 -10.38 -3.75
CA LEU A 206 18.84 -8.91 -3.58
C LEU A 206 18.81 -8.18 -4.92
N GLU A 207 19.31 -8.79 -5.96
CA GLU A 207 19.26 -8.30 -7.34
C GLU A 207 18.16 -9.04 -8.10
N ILE A 208 17.23 -8.28 -8.67
CA ILE A 208 16.11 -8.80 -9.44
C ILE A 208 16.20 -8.24 -10.85
N ASP A 209 16.05 -9.12 -11.84
CA ASP A 209 16.13 -8.73 -13.25
C ASP A 209 15.10 -7.63 -13.59
N GLY A 210 15.56 -6.63 -14.35
CA GLY A 210 14.78 -5.44 -14.68
C GLY A 210 14.76 -4.33 -13.61
N PHE A 211 15.36 -4.52 -12.42
CA PHE A 211 15.41 -3.53 -11.35
C PHE A 211 16.84 -3.15 -10.98
N LYS A 212 17.15 -1.85 -11.09
CA LYS A 212 18.48 -1.31 -10.85
C LYS A 212 18.73 -1.03 -9.36
N ASN A 213 19.98 -1.05 -8.93
CA ASN A 213 20.36 -0.57 -7.61
C ASN A 213 20.08 0.95 -7.47
N VAL A 214 19.64 1.39 -6.29
CA VAL A 214 19.42 2.80 -5.95
C VAL A 214 20.23 3.18 -4.72
N ASP A 215 21.02 4.25 -4.82
CA ASP A 215 22.03 4.62 -3.83
C ASP A 215 21.45 4.97 -2.45
N PHE A 216 20.21 5.44 -2.41
CA PHE A 216 19.55 5.84 -1.15
C PHE A 216 18.90 4.68 -0.39
N ILE A 217 18.93 3.43 -0.91
CA ILE A 217 18.15 2.33 -0.32
C ILE A 217 18.61 1.95 1.09
N ASP A 218 19.87 2.19 1.43
CA ASP A 218 20.41 1.88 2.75
C ASP A 218 19.91 2.81 3.86
N ARG A 219 19.28 3.92 3.50
CA ARG A 219 18.52 4.79 4.40
C ARG A 219 17.29 4.08 5.00
N TRP A 220 16.75 3.10 4.31
CA TRP A 220 15.55 2.36 4.67
C TRP A 220 15.94 0.99 5.22
N LEU A 221 16.07 0.91 6.56
CA LEU A 221 16.41 -0.34 7.23
C LEU A 221 15.21 -1.30 7.21
N PRO A 222 15.41 -2.59 6.86
CA PRO A 222 14.32 -3.54 6.76
C PRO A 222 13.92 -4.11 8.13
N GLY A 223 12.72 -4.69 8.17
CA GLY A 223 12.26 -5.56 9.23
C GLY A 223 11.24 -4.94 10.17
N GLU A 224 10.51 -5.83 10.81
CA GLU A 224 9.44 -5.54 11.76
C GLU A 224 9.96 -4.74 12.98
N SER A 225 11.14 -5.11 13.48
CA SER A 225 11.77 -4.44 14.63
C SER A 225 12.06 -2.96 14.37
N GLU A 226 12.58 -2.61 13.19
CA GLU A 226 12.82 -1.21 12.81
C GLU A 226 11.49 -0.43 12.68
N ALA A 227 10.46 -1.05 12.11
CA ALA A 227 9.14 -0.46 12.01
C ALA A 227 8.54 -0.15 13.38
N ILE A 228 8.67 -1.08 14.33
CA ILE A 228 8.20 -0.92 15.71
C ILE A 228 8.97 0.20 16.41
N GLN A 229 10.30 0.22 16.33
CA GLN A 229 11.10 1.28 16.94
C GLN A 229 10.77 2.67 16.37
N ARG A 230 10.48 2.76 15.07
CA ARG A 230 10.06 4.00 14.42
C ARG A 230 8.68 4.46 14.88
N ARG A 231 7.73 3.52 15.02
CA ARG A 231 6.42 3.78 15.61
C ARG A 231 6.56 4.34 17.03
N ASP A 232 7.34 3.66 17.85
CA ASP A 232 7.48 4.02 19.27
C ASP A 232 8.12 5.40 19.42
N ARG A 233 9.20 5.68 18.69
CA ARG A 233 9.79 7.04 18.65
C ARG A 233 8.78 8.12 18.27
N PHE A 234 7.94 7.86 17.26
CA PHE A 234 6.90 8.80 16.86
C PHE A 234 5.83 8.98 17.93
N LEU A 235 5.38 7.89 18.56
CA LEU A 235 4.38 7.96 19.64
C LEU A 235 4.91 8.70 20.88
N ASP A 236 6.19 8.52 21.19
CA ASP A 236 6.82 9.18 22.37
C ASP A 236 7.07 10.68 22.13
N SER A 237 7.36 11.11 20.91
CA SER A 237 7.87 12.47 20.66
C SER A 237 6.94 13.38 19.87
N SER A 238 6.03 12.85 19.04
CA SER A 238 5.40 13.67 18.00
C SER A 238 3.89 13.49 17.88
N VAL A 239 3.31 12.42 18.40
CA VAL A 239 1.89 12.11 18.22
C VAL A 239 0.98 13.20 18.80
N ASP A 240 1.32 13.80 19.92
CA ASP A 240 0.47 14.81 20.59
C ASP A 240 0.29 16.06 19.71
N ASN A 241 1.35 16.49 19.03
CA ASN A 241 1.34 17.66 18.15
C ASN A 241 1.04 17.31 16.68
N TYR A 242 0.81 16.05 16.38
CA TYR A 242 0.65 15.60 15.01
C TYR A 242 -0.45 16.36 14.25
N HIS A 243 -1.54 16.70 14.89
CA HIS A 243 -2.66 17.44 14.28
C HIS A 243 -2.29 18.85 13.80
N THR A 244 -1.28 19.48 14.40
CA THR A 244 -0.80 20.81 14.03
C THR A 244 0.44 20.78 13.14
N GLU A 245 1.31 19.77 13.31
CA GLU A 245 2.63 19.73 12.68
C GLU A 245 2.69 18.88 11.41
N ARG A 246 1.75 17.95 11.24
CA ARG A 246 1.74 16.98 10.13
C ARG A 246 1.82 17.58 8.72
N ASP A 247 1.52 18.86 8.57
CA ASP A 247 1.49 19.53 7.28
C ASP A 247 2.79 20.26 6.92
N PHE A 248 3.74 20.34 7.85
CA PHE A 248 4.99 21.07 7.67
C PHE A 248 6.14 20.14 7.26
N PRO A 249 6.55 20.12 5.97
CA PRO A 249 7.47 19.12 5.44
C PRO A 249 8.91 19.25 5.97
N ILE A 250 9.24 20.39 6.61
CA ILE A 250 10.56 20.60 7.23
C ILE A 250 10.66 19.97 8.63
N LEU A 251 9.53 19.65 9.26
CA LEU A 251 9.50 19.04 10.58
C LEU A 251 9.58 17.52 10.47
N ASP A 252 10.32 16.89 11.39
CA ASP A 252 10.32 15.42 11.56
C ASP A 252 9.21 15.01 12.53
N SER A 253 7.97 15.39 12.19
CA SER A 253 6.77 15.20 13.03
C SER A 253 5.80 14.17 12.45
N THR A 254 6.24 13.37 11.48
CA THR A 254 5.45 12.26 10.91
C THR A 254 6.08 10.92 11.23
N SER A 255 5.25 9.87 11.35
CA SER A 255 5.76 8.53 11.68
C SER A 255 6.68 7.93 10.62
N THR A 256 6.54 8.35 9.36
CA THR A 256 7.27 7.82 8.20
C THR A 256 7.19 6.29 8.07
N LEU A 257 6.10 5.66 8.55
CA LEU A 257 5.90 4.22 8.56
C LEU A 257 5.44 3.65 7.21
N SER A 258 5.13 4.51 6.25
CA SER A 258 4.56 4.09 4.96
C SER A 258 5.39 3.03 4.21
N PRO A 259 6.75 3.02 4.20
CA PRO A 259 7.50 1.94 3.56
C PRO A 259 7.25 0.57 4.18
N TRP A 260 7.25 0.47 5.51
CA TRP A 260 7.03 -0.80 6.23
C TRP A 260 5.58 -1.27 6.13
N LEU A 261 4.61 -0.35 6.16
CA LEU A 261 3.21 -0.65 5.89
C LEU A 261 2.97 -1.13 4.45
N ALA A 262 3.75 -0.64 3.48
CA ALA A 262 3.63 -1.03 2.07
C ALA A 262 4.11 -2.46 1.79
N VAL A 263 5.12 -2.94 2.51
CA VAL A 263 5.63 -4.31 2.42
C VAL A 263 5.07 -5.22 3.52
N GLY A 264 4.25 -4.67 4.41
CA GLY A 264 3.62 -5.40 5.51
C GLY A 264 4.58 -5.85 6.62
N ALA A 265 5.74 -5.18 6.77
CA ALA A 265 6.66 -5.41 7.88
C ALA A 265 6.11 -4.89 9.23
N ILE A 266 5.05 -4.12 9.21
CA ILE A 266 4.20 -3.78 10.35
C ILE A 266 2.76 -3.75 9.87
N SER A 267 1.82 -4.26 10.69
CA SER A 267 0.40 -4.16 10.39
C SER A 267 -0.14 -2.78 10.81
N PRO A 268 -1.23 -2.31 10.17
CA PRO A 268 -1.89 -1.09 10.62
C PRO A 268 -2.51 -1.24 12.03
N LEU A 269 -2.91 -2.43 12.46
CA LEU A 269 -3.36 -2.68 13.82
C LEU A 269 -2.20 -2.57 14.81
N THR A 270 -1.05 -3.19 14.52
CA THR A 270 0.17 -3.09 15.34
C THR A 270 0.60 -1.62 15.53
N CYS A 271 0.36 -0.76 14.56
CA CYS A 271 0.59 0.68 14.72
C CYS A 271 -0.24 1.28 15.86
N LEU A 272 -1.47 0.83 16.07
CA LEU A 272 -2.41 1.37 17.07
C LEU A 272 -2.28 0.71 18.44
N LEU A 273 -1.63 -0.45 18.57
CA LEU A 273 -1.61 -1.21 19.82
C LEU A 273 -1.19 -0.39 21.05
N PRO A 274 -0.11 0.41 21.03
CA PRO A 274 0.26 1.20 22.21
C PRO A 274 -0.79 2.25 22.61
N LEU A 275 -1.51 2.82 21.63
CA LEU A 275 -2.60 3.75 21.94
C LEU A 275 -3.79 3.03 22.55
N ILE A 276 -4.12 1.83 22.05
CA ILE A 276 -5.20 0.99 22.59
C ILE A 276 -4.88 0.52 24.00
N GLU A 277 -3.65 0.07 24.26
CA GLU A 277 -3.20 -0.39 25.57
C GLU A 277 -3.24 0.73 26.63
N ASN A 278 -2.88 1.95 26.23
CA ASN A 278 -2.82 3.09 27.15
C ASN A 278 -4.18 3.80 27.32
N MET A 279 -5.06 3.79 26.30
CA MET A 279 -6.25 4.65 26.27
C MET A 279 -7.55 3.88 25.98
N GLY A 280 -7.49 2.56 25.79
CA GLY A 280 -8.64 1.74 25.41
C GLY A 280 -8.92 1.75 23.91
N SER A 281 -9.83 0.88 23.46
CA SER A 281 -10.12 0.62 22.05
C SER A 281 -11.07 1.64 21.40
N ASP A 282 -11.60 2.60 22.13
CA ASP A 282 -12.46 3.65 21.55
C ASP A 282 -11.61 4.85 21.08
N PRO A 283 -11.37 5.02 19.78
CA PRO A 283 -10.52 6.10 19.28
C PRO A 283 -11.18 7.48 19.40
N THR A 284 -12.48 7.57 19.68
CA THR A 284 -13.18 8.86 19.78
C THR A 284 -12.82 9.63 21.04
N ILE A 285 -12.30 8.96 22.05
CA ILE A 285 -11.86 9.57 23.32
C ILE A 285 -10.35 9.84 23.39
N TRP A 286 -9.58 9.41 22.37
CA TRP A 286 -8.14 9.66 22.34
C TRP A 286 -7.80 11.16 22.19
N PRO A 287 -6.60 11.61 22.56
CA PRO A 287 -6.11 12.95 22.26
C PRO A 287 -6.16 13.26 20.76
N ILE A 288 -6.40 14.52 20.41
CA ILE A 288 -6.62 14.94 19.01
C ILE A 288 -5.47 14.58 18.06
N GLY A 289 -4.23 14.60 18.57
CA GLY A 289 -3.06 14.18 17.79
C GLY A 289 -3.13 12.70 17.41
N ALA A 290 -3.42 11.84 18.40
CA ALA A 290 -3.60 10.40 18.19
C ALA A 290 -4.77 10.09 17.26
N GLN A 291 -5.94 10.76 17.45
CA GLN A 291 -7.09 10.63 16.53
C GLN A 291 -6.73 11.03 15.10
N THR A 292 -5.94 12.09 14.96
CA THR A 292 -5.52 12.58 13.63
C THR A 292 -4.58 11.59 12.96
N TRP A 293 -3.63 11.01 13.70
CA TRP A 293 -2.72 10.01 13.16
C TRP A 293 -3.44 8.69 12.84
N GLN A 294 -4.31 8.20 13.72
CA GLN A 294 -5.17 7.04 13.44
C GLN A 294 -5.99 7.28 12.16
N GLY A 295 -6.44 8.51 11.92
CA GLY A 295 -7.13 8.89 10.69
C GLY A 295 -6.34 8.59 9.42
N GLU A 296 -4.99 8.62 9.43
CA GLU A 296 -4.17 8.27 8.27
C GLU A 296 -4.21 6.75 7.98
N LEU A 297 -4.28 5.92 9.03
CA LEU A 297 -4.47 4.48 8.87
C LEU A 297 -5.88 4.15 8.36
N VAL A 298 -6.89 4.91 8.81
CA VAL A 298 -8.27 4.79 8.29
C VAL A 298 -8.37 5.23 6.82
N TRP A 299 -7.59 6.24 6.38
CA TRP A 299 -7.47 6.58 4.95
C TRP A 299 -6.90 5.42 4.13
N ARG A 300 -5.93 4.68 4.68
CA ARG A 300 -5.35 3.50 4.05
C ARG A 300 -6.42 2.40 3.87
N ASP A 301 -7.22 2.12 4.90
CA ASP A 301 -8.33 1.17 4.83
C ASP A 301 -9.39 1.62 3.82
N PHE A 302 -9.73 2.92 3.81
CA PHE A 302 -10.69 3.50 2.87
C PHE A 302 -10.29 3.30 1.40
N TYR A 303 -9.02 3.50 1.05
CA TYR A 303 -8.56 3.28 -0.32
C TYR A 303 -8.58 1.81 -0.72
N ARG A 304 -8.35 0.89 0.20
CA ARG A 304 -8.51 -0.55 -0.04
C ARG A 304 -9.97 -0.92 -0.27
N GLN A 305 -10.85 -0.44 0.58
CA GLN A 305 -12.29 -0.62 0.42
C GLN A 305 -12.81 -0.01 -0.90
N LEU A 306 -12.29 1.14 -1.33
CA LEU A 306 -12.61 1.72 -2.63
C LEU A 306 -12.20 0.81 -3.78
N MET A 307 -11.00 0.25 -3.75
CA MET A 307 -10.49 -0.63 -4.80
C MET A 307 -11.28 -1.93 -4.85
N TRP A 308 -11.57 -2.52 -3.69
CA TRP A 308 -12.40 -3.72 -3.57
C TRP A 308 -13.78 -3.54 -4.19
N ASN A 309 -14.48 -2.45 -3.85
CA ASN A 309 -15.83 -2.18 -4.35
C ASN A 309 -15.88 -1.62 -5.79
N ASN A 310 -14.76 -1.12 -6.30
CA ASN A 310 -14.67 -0.50 -7.62
C ASN A 310 -13.47 -1.04 -8.43
N PRO A 311 -13.53 -2.28 -8.91
CA PRO A 311 -12.39 -2.90 -9.61
C PRO A 311 -11.91 -2.14 -10.85
N CYS A 312 -12.74 -1.22 -11.39
CA CYS A 312 -12.34 -0.38 -12.53
C CYS A 312 -11.16 0.54 -12.21
N VAL A 313 -10.96 0.95 -10.94
CA VAL A 313 -9.84 1.83 -10.57
C VAL A 313 -8.50 1.13 -10.71
N SER A 314 -8.44 -0.20 -10.46
CA SER A 314 -7.23 -1.00 -10.70
C SER A 314 -6.94 -1.27 -12.18
N LYS A 315 -7.81 -0.81 -13.09
CA LYS A 315 -7.65 -0.87 -14.55
C LYS A 315 -7.40 0.50 -15.16
N ASN A 316 -6.75 1.41 -14.45
CA ASN A 316 -6.45 2.78 -14.88
C ASN A 316 -7.68 3.61 -15.30
N LYS A 317 -8.89 3.27 -14.79
CA LYS A 317 -10.11 4.04 -15.07
C LYS A 317 -10.41 5.00 -13.93
N PRO A 318 -10.92 6.21 -14.23
CA PRO A 318 -11.35 7.12 -13.20
C PRO A 318 -12.61 6.57 -12.50
N LEU A 319 -12.72 6.77 -11.20
CA LEU A 319 -13.92 6.42 -10.45
C LEU A 319 -15.13 7.26 -10.92
N ARG A 320 -14.91 8.56 -11.13
CA ARG A 320 -15.92 9.46 -11.72
C ARG A 320 -15.88 9.37 -13.24
N GLN A 321 -16.74 8.55 -13.82
CA GLN A 321 -16.72 8.20 -15.26
C GLN A 321 -16.72 9.40 -16.21
N TRP A 322 -17.42 10.51 -15.86
CA TRP A 322 -17.45 11.71 -16.69
C TRP A 322 -16.07 12.33 -16.89
N THR A 323 -15.15 12.12 -15.96
CA THR A 323 -13.78 12.65 -16.04
C THR A 323 -12.92 11.96 -17.10
N SER A 324 -13.38 10.85 -17.66
CA SER A 324 -12.76 10.24 -18.85
C SER A 324 -12.83 11.13 -20.10
N LYS A 325 -13.71 12.16 -20.08
CA LYS A 325 -13.88 13.14 -21.16
C LYS A 325 -12.96 14.35 -21.04
N ILE A 326 -12.13 14.43 -20.01
CA ILE A 326 -11.18 15.54 -19.85
C ILE A 326 -10.15 15.49 -20.97
N SER A 327 -10.00 16.59 -21.72
CA SER A 327 -8.94 16.77 -22.71
C SER A 327 -7.64 17.16 -22.01
N TRP A 328 -6.85 16.16 -21.64
CA TRP A 328 -5.52 16.37 -21.06
C TRP A 328 -4.55 16.92 -22.12
N ARG A 329 -3.59 17.75 -21.72
CA ARG A 329 -2.54 18.23 -22.61
C ARG A 329 -1.47 17.18 -22.81
N ASN A 330 -1.00 17.05 -24.04
CA ASN A 330 0.21 16.28 -24.36
C ASN A 330 1.44 17.20 -24.31
N ASP A 331 1.85 17.55 -23.09
CA ASP A 331 2.98 18.48 -22.84
C ASP A 331 4.15 17.68 -22.24
N LEU A 332 4.93 17.05 -23.11
CA LEU A 332 6.06 16.21 -22.68
C LEU A 332 7.15 17.04 -22.00
N ASN A 333 7.43 18.26 -22.47
CA ASN A 333 8.41 19.15 -21.85
C ASN A 333 7.99 19.55 -20.43
N GLY A 334 6.70 19.85 -20.24
CA GLY A 334 6.14 20.13 -18.92
C GLY A 334 6.18 18.93 -17.99
N LEU A 335 5.92 17.73 -18.51
CA LEU A 335 6.02 16.48 -17.75
C LEU A 335 7.46 16.21 -17.31
N ASP A 336 8.43 16.35 -18.19
CA ASP A 336 9.84 16.11 -17.88
C ASP A 336 10.38 17.15 -16.90
N ALA A 337 10.01 18.43 -17.08
CA ALA A 337 10.36 19.47 -16.11
C ALA A 337 9.77 19.18 -14.71
N TRP A 338 8.55 18.63 -14.63
CA TRP A 338 7.94 18.23 -13.38
C TRP A 338 8.68 17.01 -12.78
N ARG A 339 8.96 15.97 -13.56
CA ARG A 339 9.68 14.77 -13.12
C ARG A 339 11.05 15.10 -12.54
N GLU A 340 11.76 16.06 -13.15
CA GLU A 340 13.12 16.45 -12.79
C GLU A 340 13.18 17.54 -11.70
N GLY A 341 12.04 18.07 -11.24
CA GLY A 341 12.02 19.20 -10.30
C GLY A 341 12.60 20.47 -10.87
N LYS A 342 12.25 20.80 -12.13
CA LYS A 342 12.72 21.97 -12.90
C LYS A 342 11.57 22.85 -13.42
N THR A 343 10.44 22.87 -12.68
CA THR A 343 9.24 23.62 -13.08
C THR A 343 9.36 25.13 -12.87
N GLY A 344 10.34 25.57 -12.10
CA GLY A 344 10.47 26.96 -11.64
C GLY A 344 9.52 27.33 -10.50
N VAL A 345 8.76 26.37 -9.97
CA VAL A 345 7.92 26.52 -8.78
C VAL A 345 8.62 25.83 -7.62
N GLN A 346 9.31 26.60 -6.79
CA GLN A 346 10.31 26.11 -5.83
C GLN A 346 9.80 24.97 -4.92
N ILE A 347 8.57 25.03 -4.40
CA ILE A 347 8.01 23.99 -3.53
C ILE A 347 7.73 22.68 -4.28
N VAL A 348 7.35 22.75 -5.56
CA VAL A 348 7.18 21.60 -6.45
C VAL A 348 8.54 20.98 -6.75
N ASP A 349 9.52 21.81 -7.13
CA ASP A 349 10.86 21.36 -7.49
C ASP A 349 11.57 20.71 -6.29
N ALA A 350 11.50 21.32 -5.11
CA ALA A 350 12.03 20.78 -3.87
C ALA A 350 11.39 19.43 -3.50
N ALA A 351 10.07 19.31 -3.67
CA ALA A 351 9.35 18.07 -3.39
C ALA A 351 9.77 16.93 -4.33
N MET A 352 9.92 17.22 -5.64
CA MET A 352 10.36 16.23 -6.61
C MET A 352 11.80 15.79 -6.35
N LYS A 353 12.68 16.70 -5.94
CA LYS A 353 14.05 16.37 -5.53
C LYS A 353 14.11 15.52 -4.25
N GLN A 354 13.25 15.79 -3.26
CA GLN A 354 13.10 14.91 -2.11
C GLN A 354 12.77 13.49 -2.56
N LEU A 355 11.79 13.32 -3.45
CA LEU A 355 11.41 12.02 -4.00
C LEU A 355 12.58 11.33 -4.69
N LEU A 356 13.27 12.03 -5.60
CA LEU A 356 14.36 11.46 -6.40
C LEU A 356 15.56 11.05 -5.55
N ASN A 357 15.85 11.77 -4.47
CA ASN A 357 17.02 11.52 -3.61
C ASN A 357 16.75 10.61 -2.41
N THR A 358 15.48 10.29 -2.12
CA THR A 358 15.13 9.50 -0.93
C THR A 358 14.18 8.35 -1.19
N GLY A 359 13.53 8.34 -2.35
CA GLY A 359 12.42 7.43 -2.65
C GLY A 359 11.15 7.73 -1.85
N TRP A 360 11.10 8.87 -1.13
CA TRP A 360 9.96 9.23 -0.30
C TRP A 360 9.61 10.70 -0.44
N MET A 361 8.35 11.03 -0.25
CA MET A 361 7.86 12.42 -0.28
C MET A 361 6.84 12.62 0.83
N HIS A 362 6.94 13.74 1.55
CA HIS A 362 5.99 14.13 2.57
C HIS A 362 4.55 14.26 1.99
N ASN A 363 3.52 13.83 2.74
CA ASN A 363 2.14 13.77 2.24
C ASN A 363 1.63 15.11 1.67
N ARG A 364 1.86 16.23 2.36
CA ARG A 364 1.45 17.55 1.87
C ARG A 364 2.05 17.88 0.50
N LEU A 365 3.27 17.47 0.28
CA LEU A 365 3.98 17.70 -0.98
C LEU A 365 3.45 16.80 -2.09
N ARG A 366 3.06 15.55 -1.81
CA ARG A 366 2.38 14.69 -2.79
C ARG A 366 1.11 15.36 -3.32
N MET A 367 0.32 15.97 -2.44
CA MET A 367 -0.89 16.70 -2.84
C MET A 367 -0.55 17.92 -3.72
N ILE A 368 0.47 18.71 -3.35
CA ILE A 368 0.87 19.92 -4.09
C ILE A 368 1.40 19.53 -5.48
N THR A 369 2.31 18.57 -5.56
CA THR A 369 2.94 18.14 -6.83
C THR A 369 1.95 17.47 -7.77
N ALA A 370 1.04 16.63 -7.24
CA ALA A 370 0.00 15.97 -8.04
C ALA A 370 -1.04 16.98 -8.56
N MET A 371 -1.48 17.93 -7.74
CA MET A 371 -2.38 19.00 -8.21
C MET A 371 -1.68 19.94 -9.21
N PHE A 372 -0.40 20.21 -9.04
CA PHE A 372 0.34 21.01 -10.03
C PHE A 372 0.37 20.32 -11.39
N LEU A 373 0.70 19.02 -11.44
CA LEU A 373 0.68 18.24 -12.68
C LEU A 373 -0.71 18.24 -13.32
N THR A 374 -1.72 17.86 -12.56
CA THR A 374 -3.07 17.60 -13.10
C THR A 374 -3.89 18.86 -13.38
N LYS A 375 -3.62 19.96 -12.66
CA LYS A 375 -4.37 21.21 -12.78
C LYS A 375 -3.57 22.31 -13.47
N ASN A 376 -2.36 22.64 -13.00
CA ASN A 376 -1.59 23.70 -13.61
C ASN A 376 -0.98 23.30 -14.95
N LEU A 377 -0.41 22.10 -15.07
CA LEU A 377 0.07 21.58 -16.35
C LEU A 377 -1.06 20.96 -17.19
N LEU A 378 -2.18 20.55 -16.57
CA LEU A 378 -3.30 19.84 -17.20
C LEU A 378 -2.83 18.57 -17.92
N ILE A 379 -1.89 17.84 -17.30
CA ILE A 379 -1.35 16.56 -17.77
C ILE A 379 -2.12 15.42 -17.09
N ASP A 380 -2.31 14.29 -17.81
CA ASP A 380 -3.04 13.13 -17.33
C ASP A 380 -2.43 12.59 -16.02
N TRP A 381 -3.27 12.43 -15.02
CA TRP A 381 -2.90 11.95 -13.70
C TRP A 381 -2.21 10.57 -13.72
N ARG A 382 -2.52 9.73 -14.71
CA ARG A 382 -1.93 8.39 -14.84
C ARG A 382 -0.43 8.43 -15.06
N LEU A 383 0.06 9.45 -15.77
CA LEU A 383 1.50 9.65 -15.99
C LEU A 383 2.22 10.01 -14.69
N GLY A 384 1.56 10.77 -13.83
CA GLY A 384 2.09 11.08 -12.50
C GLY A 384 2.00 9.89 -11.54
N GLU A 385 0.87 9.17 -11.54
CA GLU A 385 0.69 7.93 -10.76
C GLU A 385 1.77 6.91 -11.08
N GLN A 386 2.02 6.65 -12.37
CA GLN A 386 3.08 5.76 -12.84
C GLN A 386 4.45 6.23 -12.36
N PHE A 387 4.77 7.51 -12.50
CA PHE A 387 6.06 8.04 -12.05
C PHE A 387 6.27 7.87 -10.54
N PHE A 388 5.22 8.05 -9.74
CA PHE A 388 5.27 7.79 -8.31
C PHE A 388 5.45 6.30 -8.01
N ALA A 389 4.79 5.42 -8.75
CA ALA A 389 4.99 3.98 -8.62
C ALA A 389 6.44 3.56 -8.90
N GLU A 390 7.10 4.21 -9.88
CA GLU A 390 8.49 3.96 -10.26
C GLU A 390 9.52 4.52 -9.25
N LYS A 391 9.17 5.57 -8.50
CA LYS A 391 10.13 6.30 -7.65
C LYS A 391 9.94 6.11 -6.15
N LEU A 392 8.74 5.75 -5.70
CA LEU A 392 8.44 5.62 -4.28
C LEU A 392 8.90 4.28 -3.70
N VAL A 393 9.64 4.33 -2.59
CA VAL A 393 9.96 3.16 -1.77
C VAL A 393 8.71 2.62 -1.05
N ASP A 394 7.78 3.51 -0.72
CA ASP A 394 6.52 3.21 -0.06
C ASP A 394 5.33 3.05 -1.03
N TYR A 395 5.61 2.74 -2.29
CA TYR A 395 4.54 2.53 -3.25
C TYR A 395 3.54 1.48 -2.77
N ASP A 396 2.30 1.91 -2.62
CA ASP A 396 1.13 1.11 -2.26
C ASP A 396 0.01 1.43 -3.25
N PHE A 397 -0.39 0.46 -4.05
CA PHE A 397 -1.27 0.71 -5.20
C PHE A 397 -2.60 1.39 -4.81
N PRO A 398 -3.37 0.90 -3.80
CA PRO A 398 -4.61 1.55 -3.40
C PRO A 398 -4.42 3.01 -2.98
N SER A 399 -3.40 3.29 -2.17
CA SER A 399 -3.13 4.64 -1.66
C SER A 399 -2.61 5.57 -2.76
N ASN A 400 -1.73 5.09 -3.64
CA ASN A 400 -1.21 5.88 -4.76
C ASN A 400 -2.32 6.24 -5.74
N ASN A 401 -3.09 5.24 -6.20
CA ASN A 401 -4.22 5.45 -7.12
C ASN A 401 -5.27 6.38 -6.53
N GLY A 402 -5.68 6.12 -5.27
CA GLY A 402 -6.67 6.95 -4.57
C GLY A 402 -6.21 8.39 -4.41
N GLY A 403 -4.95 8.61 -3.99
CA GLY A 403 -4.35 9.93 -3.81
C GLY A 403 -4.25 10.72 -5.13
N TRP A 404 -3.82 10.07 -6.22
CA TRP A 404 -3.76 10.69 -7.54
C TRP A 404 -5.15 11.05 -8.07
N GLN A 405 -6.12 10.14 -7.94
CA GLN A 405 -7.49 10.43 -8.35
C GLN A 405 -8.14 11.53 -7.48
N TRP A 406 -7.81 11.58 -6.18
CA TRP A 406 -8.24 12.68 -5.32
C TRP A 406 -7.68 14.03 -5.80
N ALA A 407 -6.38 14.13 -6.08
CA ALA A 407 -5.73 15.36 -6.56
C ALA A 407 -6.25 15.78 -7.95
N ALA A 408 -6.48 14.82 -8.83
CA ALA A 408 -7.02 15.04 -10.17
C ALA A 408 -8.53 15.36 -10.18
N SER A 409 -9.25 15.24 -9.08
CA SER A 409 -10.72 15.35 -8.99
C SER A 409 -11.48 14.28 -9.81
N THR A 410 -10.87 13.13 -10.01
CA THR A 410 -11.43 11.98 -10.76
C THR A 410 -11.90 10.85 -9.86
N GLY A 411 -11.56 10.90 -8.56
CA GLY A 411 -11.77 9.86 -7.55
C GLY A 411 -12.86 10.14 -6.53
N ALA A 412 -12.88 9.27 -5.52
CA ALA A 412 -13.73 9.41 -4.34
C ALA A 412 -13.25 10.58 -3.47
N ASP A 413 -14.19 11.18 -2.76
CA ASP A 413 -13.95 12.27 -1.79
C ASP A 413 -13.05 13.41 -2.32
N SER A 414 -12.83 13.45 -3.62
CA SER A 414 -11.94 14.43 -4.24
C SER A 414 -12.49 15.84 -4.15
N ALA A 415 -11.59 16.79 -3.99
CA ALA A 415 -11.92 18.20 -4.00
C ALA A 415 -12.71 18.57 -5.28
N PRO A 416 -13.66 19.52 -5.20
CA PRO A 416 -14.30 20.05 -6.41
C PRO A 416 -13.25 20.47 -7.43
N TYR A 417 -13.50 20.21 -8.71
CA TYR A 417 -12.50 20.45 -9.77
C TYR A 417 -12.05 21.90 -9.89
N PHE A 418 -12.86 22.86 -9.45
CA PHE A 418 -12.51 24.30 -9.44
C PHE A 418 -11.60 24.68 -8.25
N ARG A 419 -11.42 23.80 -7.25
CA ARG A 419 -10.45 23.99 -6.16
C ARG A 419 -9.08 23.56 -6.65
N VAL A 420 -8.30 24.50 -7.14
CA VAL A 420 -6.93 24.32 -7.60
C VAL A 420 -5.99 24.92 -6.56
N PHE A 421 -5.03 24.14 -6.06
CA PHE A 421 -4.01 24.68 -5.15
C PHE A 421 -3.16 25.71 -5.88
N ASN A 422 -2.91 26.85 -5.23
CA ASN A 422 -1.86 27.75 -5.64
C ASN A 422 -0.57 27.34 -4.91
N PRO A 423 0.45 26.80 -5.59
CA PRO A 423 1.64 26.25 -4.92
C PRO A 423 2.43 27.34 -4.17
N LEU A 424 2.37 28.61 -4.57
CA LEU A 424 3.01 29.71 -3.84
C LEU A 424 2.30 29.98 -2.50
N LEU A 425 0.97 29.93 -2.47
CA LEU A 425 0.21 30.06 -1.21
C LEU A 425 0.42 28.83 -0.32
N GLN A 426 0.57 27.63 -0.90
CA GLN A 426 0.92 26.44 -0.13
C GLN A 426 2.32 26.56 0.49
N ALA A 427 3.31 27.04 -0.28
CA ALA A 427 4.66 27.32 0.22
C ALA A 427 4.63 28.35 1.36
N LYS A 428 3.91 29.49 1.18
CA LYS A 428 3.76 30.51 2.23
C LYS A 428 3.15 29.94 3.51
N ARG A 429 2.24 28.96 3.41
CA ARG A 429 1.57 28.36 4.58
C ARG A 429 2.42 27.29 5.25
N PHE A 430 3.06 26.41 4.50
CA PHE A 430 3.69 25.19 5.02
C PHE A 430 5.23 25.19 5.01
N ASP A 431 5.84 26.21 4.38
CA ASP A 431 7.28 26.47 4.37
C ASP A 431 7.56 27.99 4.40
N SER A 432 6.91 28.69 5.33
CA SER A 432 6.92 30.18 5.39
C SER A 432 8.31 30.79 5.42
N ASN A 433 9.27 30.10 6.05
CA ASN A 433 10.67 30.51 6.14
C ASN A 433 11.53 29.95 4.99
N ASN A 434 10.91 29.31 4.02
CA ASN A 434 11.57 28.70 2.85
C ASN A 434 12.71 27.72 3.21
N ARG A 435 12.58 27.04 4.38
CA ARG A 435 13.63 26.12 4.89
C ARG A 435 13.63 24.82 4.10
N PHE A 436 12.47 24.25 3.83
CA PHE A 436 12.34 23.02 3.05
C PHE A 436 12.80 23.26 1.60
N CYS A 437 12.33 24.32 0.97
CA CYS A 437 12.74 24.66 -0.39
C CYS A 437 14.24 24.91 -0.50
N LYS A 438 14.84 25.62 0.44
CA LYS A 438 16.29 25.83 0.47
C LYS A 438 17.05 24.51 0.64
N MET A 439 16.61 23.65 1.51
CA MET A 439 17.26 22.34 1.77
C MET A 439 17.36 21.50 0.50
N TRP A 440 16.29 21.42 -0.27
CA TRP A 440 16.21 20.52 -1.44
C TRP A 440 16.60 21.19 -2.76
N ASN A 441 16.62 22.53 -2.85
CA ASN A 441 17.06 23.26 -4.03
C ASN A 441 18.50 23.84 -3.89
N GLN A 442 19.22 23.50 -2.83
CA GLN A 442 20.56 24.03 -2.56
C GLN A 442 21.54 23.68 -3.71
N GLY A 443 22.27 24.68 -4.21
CA GLY A 443 23.23 24.51 -5.29
C GLY A 443 22.64 24.36 -6.69
N GLU A 444 21.33 24.40 -6.81
CA GLU A 444 20.64 24.21 -8.09
C GLU A 444 20.33 25.54 -8.78
N LYS A 445 20.25 25.48 -10.12
CA LYS A 445 19.80 26.61 -10.94
C LYS A 445 18.33 26.93 -10.64
N ILE A 446 18.01 28.19 -10.42
CA ILE A 446 16.63 28.67 -10.32
C ILE A 446 16.06 28.78 -11.75
N TYR A 447 15.06 27.95 -12.02
CA TYR A 447 14.34 27.93 -13.30
C TYR A 447 13.25 29.00 -13.31
N LYS A 448 12.93 29.54 -14.50
CA LYS A 448 11.72 30.34 -14.69
C LYS A 448 10.48 29.43 -14.62
N PRO A 449 9.37 29.89 -14.01
CA PRO A 449 8.14 29.12 -14.00
C PRO A 449 7.68 28.75 -15.42
N ILE A 450 7.42 27.45 -15.65
CA ILE A 450 7.00 26.92 -16.96
C ILE A 450 5.53 27.22 -17.28
N VAL A 451 4.76 27.69 -16.30
CA VAL A 451 3.36 28.12 -16.47
C VAL A 451 3.07 29.36 -15.64
N ASP A 452 2.19 30.21 -16.13
CA ASP A 452 1.50 31.20 -15.31
C ASP A 452 0.38 30.53 -14.50
N LEU A 453 0.40 30.71 -13.18
CA LEU A 453 -0.51 30.01 -12.26
C LEU A 453 -1.97 30.46 -12.42
N SER A 454 -2.20 31.74 -12.76
CA SER A 454 -3.55 32.28 -12.91
C SER A 454 -4.21 31.76 -14.18
N THR A 455 -3.52 31.86 -15.30
CA THR A 455 -3.98 31.39 -16.61
C THR A 455 -4.16 29.88 -16.63
N SER A 456 -3.20 29.13 -16.04
CA SER A 456 -3.27 27.67 -15.99
C SER A 456 -4.43 27.17 -15.13
N ARG A 457 -4.75 27.87 -14.03
CA ARG A 457 -5.94 27.57 -13.21
C ARG A 457 -7.24 27.75 -14.01
N LEU A 458 -7.39 28.82 -14.75
CA LEU A 458 -8.59 29.07 -15.57
C LEU A 458 -8.73 28.01 -16.67
N ARG A 459 -7.63 27.65 -17.33
CA ARG A 459 -7.58 26.56 -18.32
C ARG A 459 -8.07 25.25 -17.75
N ALA A 460 -7.57 24.87 -16.57
CA ALA A 460 -8.03 23.62 -15.91
C ALA A 460 -9.52 23.65 -15.62
N ILE A 461 -10.03 24.73 -15.03
CA ILE A 461 -11.47 24.86 -14.71
C ILE A 461 -12.32 24.75 -15.99
N SER A 462 -11.90 25.37 -17.10
CA SER A 462 -12.60 25.29 -18.39
C SER A 462 -12.63 23.86 -18.91
N ALA A 463 -11.49 23.15 -18.95
CA ALA A 463 -11.40 21.79 -19.44
C ALA A 463 -12.29 20.80 -18.64
N PHE A 464 -12.32 20.93 -17.31
CA PHE A 464 -13.18 20.10 -16.46
C PHE A 464 -14.68 20.42 -16.63
N LYS A 465 -15.03 21.70 -16.77
CA LYS A 465 -16.41 22.14 -17.05
C LYS A 465 -16.90 21.59 -18.39
N GLU A 466 -16.09 21.67 -19.42
CA GLU A 466 -16.41 21.13 -20.75
C GLU A 466 -16.61 19.63 -20.71
N ALA A 467 -15.71 18.87 -20.07
CA ALA A 467 -15.86 17.43 -19.87
C ALA A 467 -17.16 17.07 -19.13
N GLN A 468 -17.53 17.85 -18.14
CA GLN A 468 -18.79 17.64 -17.39
C GLN A 468 -20.04 17.91 -18.25
N LEU A 469 -19.98 18.92 -19.11
CA LEU A 469 -21.08 19.25 -20.02
C LEU A 469 -21.26 18.18 -21.11
N THR A 470 -20.15 17.71 -21.70
CA THR A 470 -20.18 16.66 -22.72
C THR A 470 -20.59 15.29 -22.19
N ALA A 471 -20.42 15.04 -20.90
CA ALA A 471 -20.84 13.79 -20.26
C ALA A 471 -22.32 13.76 -19.86
N LYS A 472 -23.00 14.90 -19.79
CA LYS A 472 -24.46 14.92 -19.57
C LYS A 472 -25.14 14.39 -20.84
N PRO A 473 -26.02 13.37 -20.75
CA PRO A 473 -26.82 12.97 -21.90
C PRO A 473 -27.60 14.20 -22.41
N ASN A 474 -27.60 14.43 -23.72
CA ASN A 474 -28.41 15.46 -24.38
C ASN A 474 -29.89 15.12 -24.16
N PHE A 475 -30.48 15.55 -23.07
CA PHE A 475 -31.93 15.45 -22.83
C PHE A 475 -32.72 16.55 -23.56
N ASN A 476 -32.18 17.16 -24.61
CA ASN A 476 -32.91 18.13 -25.44
C ASN A 476 -32.51 17.98 -26.93
N LYS A 477 -33.06 16.98 -27.60
CA LYS A 477 -33.42 17.02 -29.02
C LYS A 477 -34.63 16.13 -29.22
N GLY A 478 -35.78 16.69 -28.93
CA GLY A 478 -37.08 16.04 -29.16
C GLY A 478 -38.21 16.96 -28.70
N LYS A 479 -38.38 18.11 -29.33
CA LYS A 479 -39.64 18.82 -29.50
C LYS A 479 -39.83 19.08 -30.99
#